data_b12d59086da231b02bdce57fa3dfa5f3
#
_entry.id   b12d59086da231b02bdce57fa3dfa5f3
#
_cell.length_a   1.000
_cell.length_b   1.000
_cell.length_c   1.000
_cell.angle_alpha   90.00
_cell.angle_beta   90.00
_cell.angle_gamma   90.00
#
_symmetry.space_group_name_H-M   'P 1'
#
loop_
_entity.id
_entity.type
_entity.pdbx_description
1 polymer ?
#
loop_
_entity_poly.entity_id
_entity_poly.type
_entity_poly.pdbx_seq_one_letter_code
_entity_poly.pdbx_strand_id
1 'polypeptide(L)'
;MRRADRALTAVGRAQLETDSIRRSLWLAKAADYSIKDRAVLVGGAAVNLHTGSYRPTDIDMCARLDETDRQALVEVGFRNTYGDHFAFEFDDGDVWLLEFPASIVDGDVSSVRLSREDTLHVIRLESLVVDRVLQATDGTTVTFDEAVRLVVAVFDDLDWEWVGEEVGRRSSLEPGLGLDDVYSRIVARAGSLLDA
;
A
#
# COMPACT_ATOMS: atom_id res chain seq x y z
N MET A 1 -0.04 -16.16 -22.48
CA MET A 1 1.26 -15.73 -21.95
C MET A 1 1.42 -16.30 -20.56
N ARG A 2 2.56 -16.95 -20.23
CA ARG A 2 2.84 -17.51 -18.89
C ARG A 2 2.98 -16.36 -17.86
N ARG A 3 2.80 -16.67 -16.55
CA ARG A 3 2.95 -15.67 -15.48
C ARG A 3 4.33 -15.00 -15.49
N ALA A 4 5.40 -15.81 -15.60
CA ALA A 4 6.76 -15.28 -15.67
C ALA A 4 6.98 -14.31 -16.85
N ASP A 5 6.41 -14.61 -18.03
CA ASP A 5 6.51 -13.71 -19.18
C ASP A 5 5.81 -12.37 -18.92
N ARG A 6 4.68 -12.39 -18.18
CA ARG A 6 3.96 -11.16 -17.76
C ARG A 6 4.76 -10.36 -16.76
N ALA A 7 5.35 -11.02 -15.77
CA ALA A 7 6.17 -10.37 -14.76
C ALA A 7 7.40 -9.69 -15.40
N LEU A 8 8.12 -10.38 -16.28
CA LEU A 8 9.24 -9.80 -17.04
C LEU A 8 8.79 -8.63 -17.93
N THR A 9 7.60 -8.71 -18.53
CA THR A 9 7.04 -7.60 -19.31
C THR A 9 6.79 -6.38 -18.42
N ALA A 10 6.27 -6.58 -17.21
CA ALA A 10 6.02 -5.51 -16.26
C ALA A 10 7.34 -4.88 -15.76
N VAL A 11 8.36 -5.69 -15.49
CA VAL A 11 9.73 -5.20 -15.19
C VAL A 11 10.27 -4.36 -16.35
N GLY A 12 10.16 -4.83 -17.59
CA GLY A 12 10.60 -4.07 -18.76
C GLY A 12 9.87 -2.72 -18.89
N ARG A 13 8.59 -2.65 -18.55
CA ARG A 13 7.85 -1.38 -18.50
C ARG A 13 8.36 -0.47 -17.37
N ALA A 14 8.63 -1.02 -16.19
CA ALA A 14 9.23 -0.26 -15.10
C ALA A 14 10.59 0.35 -15.49
N GLN A 15 11.43 -0.38 -16.22
CA GLN A 15 12.73 0.10 -16.70
C GLN A 15 12.60 1.25 -17.72
N LEU A 16 11.56 1.25 -18.53
CA LEU A 16 11.31 2.30 -19.53
C LEU A 16 10.57 3.52 -18.96
N GLU A 17 10.00 3.41 -17.78
CA GLU A 17 9.24 4.47 -17.14
C GLU A 17 10.19 5.51 -16.52
N THR A 18 9.92 6.79 -16.75
CA THR A 18 10.70 7.90 -16.19
C THR A 18 10.08 8.49 -14.93
N ASP A 19 8.77 8.31 -14.75
CA ASP A 19 8.06 8.68 -13.55
C ASP A 19 8.29 7.65 -12.45
N SER A 20 8.89 8.06 -11.36
CA SER A 20 9.28 7.20 -10.23
C SER A 20 8.08 6.45 -9.62
N ILE A 21 6.91 7.11 -9.55
CA ILE A 21 5.70 6.48 -9.00
C ILE A 21 5.18 5.41 -9.96
N ARG A 22 5.08 5.72 -11.24
CA ARG A 22 4.65 4.73 -12.23
C ARG A 22 5.63 3.56 -12.32
N ARG A 23 6.94 3.83 -12.13
CA ARG A 23 7.99 2.82 -12.03
C ARG A 23 7.68 1.83 -10.89
N SER A 24 7.37 2.34 -9.69
CA SER A 24 7.02 1.49 -8.53
C SER A 24 5.74 0.68 -8.75
N LEU A 25 4.72 1.26 -9.41
CA LEU A 25 3.48 0.53 -9.72
C LEU A 25 3.72 -0.62 -10.72
N TRP A 26 4.62 -0.45 -11.69
CA TRP A 26 4.99 -1.54 -12.59
C TRP A 26 5.82 -2.63 -11.89
N LEU A 27 6.67 -2.28 -10.91
CA LEU A 27 7.35 -3.27 -10.06
C LEU A 27 6.35 -4.01 -9.17
N ALA A 28 5.39 -3.32 -8.53
CA ALA A 28 4.29 -3.95 -7.81
C ALA A 28 3.52 -4.93 -8.70
N LYS A 29 3.27 -4.57 -9.97
CA LYS A 29 2.60 -5.45 -10.93
C LYS A 29 3.45 -6.63 -11.34
N ALA A 30 4.76 -6.48 -11.46
CA ALA A 30 5.68 -7.58 -11.70
C ALA A 30 5.67 -8.58 -10.53
N ALA A 31 5.65 -8.07 -9.29
CA ALA A 31 5.51 -8.88 -8.09
C ALA A 31 4.17 -9.64 -8.06
N ASP A 32 3.04 -8.96 -8.32
CA ASP A 32 1.71 -9.58 -8.40
C ASP A 32 1.66 -10.73 -9.44
N TYR A 33 2.32 -10.56 -10.58
CA TYR A 33 2.43 -11.64 -11.58
C TYR A 33 3.35 -12.78 -11.17
N SER A 34 4.30 -12.55 -10.28
CA SER A 34 5.23 -13.59 -9.79
C SER A 34 4.59 -14.48 -8.73
N ILE A 35 3.63 -13.95 -7.97
CA ILE A 35 3.00 -14.61 -6.82
C ILE A 35 1.75 -15.38 -7.27
N LYS A 36 1.50 -16.56 -6.65
CA LYS A 36 0.34 -17.40 -6.98
C LYS A 36 -0.97 -16.79 -6.54
N ASP A 37 -0.98 -16.29 -5.31
CA ASP A 37 -2.14 -15.63 -4.72
C ASP A 37 -2.22 -14.17 -5.19
N ARG A 38 -3.37 -13.55 -4.96
CA ARG A 38 -3.54 -12.14 -5.26
C ARG A 38 -2.70 -11.32 -4.29
N ALA A 39 -1.84 -10.47 -4.82
CA ALA A 39 -1.15 -9.45 -4.04
C ALA A 39 -1.92 -8.11 -4.08
N VAL A 40 -1.94 -7.41 -2.95
CA VAL A 40 -2.65 -6.12 -2.80
C VAL A 40 -1.64 -5.06 -2.38
N LEU A 41 -1.55 -3.98 -3.16
CA LEU A 41 -0.73 -2.82 -2.82
C LEU A 41 -1.31 -2.11 -1.60
N VAL A 42 -0.46 -1.82 -0.63
CA VAL A 42 -0.80 -1.11 0.63
C VAL A 42 0.24 -0.01 0.89
N GLY A 43 0.32 0.50 2.09
CA GLY A 43 1.39 1.38 2.54
C GLY A 43 1.49 2.71 1.79
N GLY A 44 2.70 3.25 1.73
CA GLY A 44 2.98 4.57 1.16
C GLY A 44 2.67 4.69 -0.33
N ALA A 45 2.89 3.64 -1.11
CA ALA A 45 2.58 3.63 -2.54
C ALA A 45 1.06 3.68 -2.79
N ALA A 46 0.25 3.02 -1.96
CA ALA A 46 -1.21 3.14 -2.02
C ALA A 46 -1.67 4.55 -1.61
N VAL A 47 -1.07 5.16 -0.57
CA VAL A 47 -1.34 6.56 -0.21
C VAL A 47 -1.10 7.48 -1.41
N ASN A 48 0.06 7.36 -2.08
CA ASN A 48 0.34 8.18 -3.26
C ASN A 48 -0.70 7.98 -4.36
N LEU A 49 -1.08 6.74 -4.63
CA LEU A 49 -2.02 6.42 -5.69
C LEU A 49 -3.40 7.07 -5.46
N HIS A 50 -3.84 7.17 -4.21
CA HIS A 50 -5.11 7.80 -3.85
C HIS A 50 -5.01 9.33 -3.76
N THR A 51 -3.88 9.88 -3.30
CA THR A 51 -3.75 11.31 -2.97
C THR A 51 -2.92 12.12 -3.97
N GLY A 52 -2.02 11.47 -4.71
CA GLY A 52 -1.00 12.15 -5.51
C GLY A 52 0.03 12.96 -4.71
N SER A 53 -0.08 13.01 -3.39
CA SER A 53 0.66 13.95 -2.51
C SER A 53 1.78 13.29 -1.68
N TYR A 54 1.82 11.96 -1.60
CA TYR A 54 2.85 11.22 -0.86
C TYR A 54 3.93 10.70 -1.83
N ARG A 55 5.19 10.75 -1.41
CA ARG A 55 6.29 10.16 -2.18
C ARG A 55 6.76 8.87 -1.49
N PRO A 56 6.34 7.70 -1.99
CA PRO A 56 6.78 6.43 -1.42
C PRO A 56 8.27 6.19 -1.66
N THR A 57 8.91 5.51 -0.72
CA THR A 57 10.30 5.06 -0.79
C THR A 57 10.40 3.55 -1.02
N ASP A 58 9.29 2.85 -0.85
CA ASP A 58 9.14 1.42 -0.91
C ASP A 58 7.78 1.01 -1.50
N ILE A 59 7.63 -0.28 -1.72
CA ILE A 59 6.43 -0.92 -2.25
C ILE A 59 5.99 -1.95 -1.23
N ASP A 60 4.93 -1.66 -0.50
CA ASP A 60 4.31 -2.60 0.44
C ASP A 60 3.20 -3.38 -0.25
N MET A 61 3.23 -4.71 -0.16
CA MET A 61 2.18 -5.57 -0.68
C MET A 61 1.75 -6.60 0.35
N CYS A 62 0.46 -6.81 0.49
CA CYS A 62 -0.07 -7.93 1.27
C CYS A 62 -0.27 -9.14 0.36
N ALA A 63 0.44 -10.24 0.67
CA ALA A 63 0.28 -11.53 0.02
C ALA A 63 0.92 -12.63 0.87
N ARG A 64 0.37 -13.84 0.79
CA ARG A 64 1.03 -15.01 1.36
C ARG A 64 2.07 -15.51 0.36
N LEU A 65 3.34 -15.53 0.76
CA LEU A 65 4.43 -16.05 -0.05
C LEU A 65 4.79 -17.48 0.36
N ASP A 66 4.89 -18.37 -0.62
CA ASP A 66 5.61 -19.64 -0.47
C ASP A 66 7.02 -19.54 -1.07
N GLU A 67 7.79 -20.61 -0.95
CA GLU A 67 9.17 -20.64 -1.47
C GLU A 67 9.21 -20.51 -3.01
N THR A 68 8.18 -21.03 -3.70
CA THR A 68 8.10 -20.91 -5.16
C THR A 68 7.84 -19.46 -5.58
N ASP A 69 7.05 -18.72 -4.81
CA ASP A 69 6.78 -17.30 -5.05
C ASP A 69 8.04 -16.45 -4.84
N ARG A 70 8.81 -16.73 -3.75
CA ARG A 70 10.10 -16.06 -3.52
C ARG A 70 11.08 -16.32 -4.66
N GLN A 71 11.17 -17.55 -5.11
CA GLN A 71 12.01 -17.91 -6.25
C GLN A 71 11.57 -17.22 -7.53
N ALA A 72 10.27 -17.14 -7.80
CA ALA A 72 9.72 -16.43 -8.97
C ALA A 72 10.02 -14.93 -8.94
N LEU A 73 9.98 -14.29 -7.76
CA LEU A 73 10.42 -12.90 -7.59
C LEU A 73 11.91 -12.74 -7.95
N VAL A 74 12.76 -13.65 -7.50
CA VAL A 74 14.21 -13.62 -7.82
C VAL A 74 14.43 -13.82 -9.33
N GLU A 75 13.71 -14.74 -9.96
CA GLU A 75 13.84 -15.01 -11.41
C GLU A 75 13.46 -13.81 -12.30
N VAL A 76 12.64 -12.90 -11.82
CA VAL A 76 12.26 -11.68 -12.57
C VAL A 76 13.09 -10.45 -12.18
N GLY A 77 14.12 -10.63 -11.34
CA GLY A 77 15.13 -9.61 -11.06
C GLY A 77 15.08 -8.98 -9.68
N PHE A 78 14.16 -9.38 -8.80
CA PHE A 78 14.21 -8.94 -7.41
C PHE A 78 15.29 -9.71 -6.66
N ARG A 79 16.05 -9.02 -5.84
CA ARG A 79 17.04 -9.63 -4.94
C ARG A 79 16.45 -9.76 -3.54
N ASN A 80 16.31 -10.98 -3.02
CA ASN A 80 15.89 -11.17 -1.63
C ASN A 80 16.95 -10.58 -0.68
N THR A 81 16.53 -9.77 0.27
CA THR A 81 17.41 -9.12 1.24
C THR A 81 17.31 -9.79 2.61
N TYR A 82 16.09 -9.99 3.11
CA TYR A 82 15.82 -10.69 4.35
C TYR A 82 14.34 -11.09 4.44
N GLY A 83 14.05 -12.35 4.75
CA GLY A 83 12.65 -12.81 4.91
C GLY A 83 11.81 -12.51 3.66
N ASP A 84 10.74 -11.77 3.84
CA ASP A 84 9.82 -11.34 2.78
C ASP A 84 10.11 -9.90 2.29
N HIS A 85 11.39 -9.47 2.39
CA HIS A 85 11.89 -8.20 1.87
C HIS A 85 12.77 -8.44 0.66
N PHE A 86 12.54 -7.66 -0.38
CA PHE A 86 13.25 -7.73 -1.65
C PHE A 86 13.71 -6.33 -2.07
N ALA A 87 14.70 -6.26 -2.94
CA ALA A 87 15.14 -5.04 -3.58
C ALA A 87 15.18 -5.25 -5.09
N PHE A 88 14.81 -4.23 -5.84
CA PHE A 88 15.00 -4.16 -7.27
C PHE A 88 15.90 -2.96 -7.59
N GLU A 89 16.99 -3.21 -8.30
CA GLU A 89 17.96 -2.19 -8.73
C GLU A 89 17.82 -1.97 -10.23
N PHE A 90 17.61 -0.72 -10.61
CA PHE A 90 17.54 -0.29 -12.00
C PHE A 90 18.94 0.00 -12.56
N ASP A 91 19.07 -0.03 -13.90
CA ASP A 91 20.34 0.26 -14.58
C ASP A 91 20.86 1.69 -14.31
N ASP A 92 19.99 2.61 -13.95
CA ASP A 92 20.34 4.00 -13.57
C ASP A 92 20.78 4.12 -12.10
N GLY A 93 20.80 3.03 -11.35
CA GLY A 93 21.20 2.97 -9.95
C GLY A 93 20.06 3.28 -8.96
N ASP A 94 18.84 3.53 -9.44
CA ASP A 94 17.68 3.67 -8.56
C ASP A 94 17.33 2.31 -7.94
N VAL A 95 16.99 2.29 -6.64
CA VAL A 95 16.69 1.08 -5.90
C VAL A 95 15.33 1.20 -5.24
N TRP A 96 14.48 0.21 -5.48
CA TRP A 96 13.19 0.11 -4.83
C TRP A 96 13.13 -1.11 -3.92
N LEU A 97 12.65 -0.91 -2.70
CA LEU A 97 12.33 -1.99 -1.78
C LEU A 97 10.92 -2.49 -2.05
N LEU A 98 10.75 -3.80 -1.97
CA LEU A 98 9.46 -4.48 -2.03
C LEU A 98 9.33 -5.31 -0.76
N GLU A 99 8.28 -5.05 0.00
CA GLU A 99 8.04 -5.68 1.29
C GLU A 99 6.66 -6.33 1.34
N PHE A 100 6.56 -7.45 2.06
CA PHE A 100 5.31 -8.14 2.31
C PHE A 100 5.03 -8.15 3.83
N PRO A 101 4.52 -7.03 4.38
CA PRO A 101 4.33 -6.88 5.82
C PRO A 101 3.25 -7.79 6.39
N ALA A 102 2.32 -8.28 5.56
CA ALA A 102 1.24 -9.16 5.96
C ALA A 102 0.85 -10.15 4.86
N SER A 103 0.32 -11.30 5.27
CA SER A 103 -0.15 -12.34 4.34
C SER A 103 -1.53 -12.06 3.73
N ILE A 104 -2.31 -11.19 4.34
CA ILE A 104 -3.64 -10.75 3.89
C ILE A 104 -3.79 -9.25 4.16
N VAL A 105 -4.60 -8.58 3.35
CA VAL A 105 -5.04 -7.22 3.64
C VAL A 105 -6.25 -7.29 4.59
N ASP A 106 -6.23 -6.46 5.61
CA ASP A 106 -7.38 -6.30 6.51
C ASP A 106 -8.20 -5.08 6.07
N GLY A 107 -9.05 -5.27 5.07
CA GLY A 107 -9.90 -4.24 4.51
C GLY A 107 -10.36 -4.55 3.09
N ASP A 108 -11.17 -3.65 2.56
CA ASP A 108 -11.66 -3.73 1.19
C ASP A 108 -10.56 -3.43 0.17
N VAL A 109 -10.69 -4.04 -1.00
CA VAL A 109 -9.73 -3.93 -2.10
C VAL A 109 -10.40 -3.32 -3.32
N SER A 110 -9.76 -2.34 -3.91
CA SER A 110 -10.10 -1.76 -5.19
C SER A 110 -9.13 -2.22 -6.29
N SER A 111 -9.41 -1.80 -7.52
CA SER A 111 -8.57 -2.13 -8.67
C SER A 111 -8.22 -0.87 -9.45
N VAL A 112 -6.93 -0.67 -9.70
CA VAL A 112 -6.41 0.44 -10.49
C VAL A 112 -5.87 -0.07 -11.81
N ARG A 113 -6.25 0.58 -12.90
CA ARG A 113 -5.80 0.22 -14.24
C ARG A 113 -4.45 0.87 -14.54
N LEU A 114 -3.42 0.07 -14.74
CA LEU A 114 -2.08 0.54 -15.16
C LEU A 114 -1.98 0.66 -16.68
N SER A 115 -2.62 -0.25 -17.41
CA SER A 115 -2.69 -0.25 -18.88
C SER A 115 -4.03 -0.82 -19.35
N ARG A 116 -4.18 -0.99 -20.67
CA ARG A 116 -5.39 -1.64 -21.24
C ARG A 116 -5.57 -3.08 -20.74
N GLU A 117 -4.49 -3.79 -20.43
CA GLU A 117 -4.47 -5.20 -20.09
C GLU A 117 -4.08 -5.49 -18.64
N ASP A 118 -3.51 -4.49 -17.95
CA ASP A 118 -2.95 -4.68 -16.61
C ASP A 118 -3.72 -3.87 -15.57
N THR A 119 -4.14 -4.58 -14.52
CA THR A 119 -4.83 -4.02 -13.36
C THR A 119 -4.04 -4.41 -12.11
N LEU A 120 -3.86 -3.49 -11.19
CA LEU A 120 -3.26 -3.71 -9.88
C LEU A 120 -4.35 -3.67 -8.81
N HIS A 121 -4.30 -4.58 -7.86
CA HIS A 121 -5.16 -4.55 -6.68
C HIS A 121 -4.54 -3.65 -5.62
N VAL A 122 -5.35 -2.78 -5.05
CA VAL A 122 -4.92 -1.77 -4.08
C VAL A 122 -5.91 -1.75 -2.93
N ILE A 123 -5.45 -1.57 -1.71
CA ILE A 123 -6.33 -1.33 -0.57
C ILE A 123 -7.26 -0.14 -0.88
N ARG A 124 -8.55 -0.27 -0.57
CA ARG A 124 -9.52 0.81 -0.76
C ARG A 124 -9.14 2.01 0.12
N LEU A 125 -9.44 3.23 -0.33
CA LEU A 125 -9.06 4.46 0.35
C LEU A 125 -9.53 4.49 1.81
N GLU A 126 -10.79 4.18 2.06
CA GLU A 126 -11.38 4.15 3.40
C GLU A 126 -10.69 3.10 4.30
N SER A 127 -10.43 1.90 3.75
CA SER A 127 -9.70 0.85 4.47
C SER A 127 -8.26 1.27 4.79
N LEU A 128 -7.59 2.01 3.89
CA LEU A 128 -6.27 2.58 4.14
C LEU A 128 -6.29 3.62 5.25
N VAL A 129 -7.34 4.46 5.31
CA VAL A 129 -7.53 5.42 6.42
C VAL A 129 -7.70 4.68 7.74
N VAL A 130 -8.57 3.66 7.79
CA VAL A 130 -8.77 2.84 9.00
C VAL A 130 -7.47 2.15 9.44
N ASP A 131 -6.69 1.62 8.48
CA ASP A 131 -5.37 1.01 8.75
C ASP A 131 -4.40 2.04 9.38
N ARG A 132 -4.33 3.26 8.86
CA ARG A 132 -3.50 4.34 9.44
C ARG A 132 -3.97 4.79 10.82
N VAL A 133 -5.30 4.84 11.06
CA VAL A 133 -5.85 5.10 12.40
C VAL A 133 -5.45 3.99 13.37
N LEU A 134 -5.50 2.73 12.94
CA LEU A 134 -5.07 1.58 13.73
C LEU A 134 -3.57 1.65 14.07
N GLN A 135 -2.71 1.97 13.10
CA GLN A 135 -1.27 2.15 13.34
C GLN A 135 -1.00 3.26 14.35
N ALA A 136 -1.77 4.36 14.32
CA ALA A 136 -1.63 5.47 15.26
C ALA A 136 -1.99 5.13 16.72
N THR A 137 -2.58 3.94 16.98
CA THR A 137 -2.79 3.45 18.36
C THR A 137 -1.49 3.05 19.06
N ASP A 138 -0.37 2.96 18.34
CA ASP A 138 0.97 2.75 18.93
C ASP A 138 1.41 3.92 19.83
N GLY A 139 0.72 5.06 19.76
CA GLY A 139 0.95 6.25 20.57
C GLY A 139 2.13 7.11 20.11
N THR A 140 2.74 6.80 18.95
CA THR A 140 3.81 7.64 18.42
C THR A 140 3.26 8.87 17.69
N THR A 141 3.99 9.98 17.73
CA THR A 141 3.62 11.19 16.97
C THR A 141 3.74 10.98 15.47
N VAL A 142 4.65 10.11 15.04
CA VAL A 142 4.92 9.85 13.62
C VAL A 142 3.71 9.21 12.95
N THR A 143 3.21 8.11 13.50
CA THR A 143 2.04 7.38 12.97
C THR A 143 0.77 8.23 13.05
N PHE A 144 0.60 9.00 14.14
CA PHE A 144 -0.50 9.94 14.29
C PHE A 144 -0.46 11.04 13.21
N ASP A 145 0.68 11.68 12.99
CA ASP A 145 0.84 12.74 11.99
C ASP A 145 0.68 12.21 10.55
N GLU A 146 1.09 10.97 10.29
CA GLU A 146 0.86 10.32 8.99
C GLU A 146 -0.62 10.08 8.75
N ALA A 147 -1.36 9.59 9.74
CA ALA A 147 -2.82 9.41 9.65
C ALA A 147 -3.53 10.76 9.43
N VAL A 148 -3.15 11.81 10.17
CA VAL A 148 -3.71 13.17 9.99
C VAL A 148 -3.43 13.67 8.57
N ARG A 149 -2.20 13.55 8.06
CA ARG A 149 -1.84 14.00 6.71
C ARG A 149 -2.64 13.27 5.63
N LEU A 150 -2.83 11.96 5.77
CA LEU A 150 -3.67 11.20 4.85
C LEU A 150 -5.10 11.71 4.88
N VAL A 151 -5.70 11.83 6.07
CA VAL A 151 -7.08 12.30 6.23
C VAL A 151 -7.27 13.71 5.65
N VAL A 152 -6.35 14.64 5.89
CA VAL A 152 -6.38 15.99 5.28
C VAL A 152 -6.36 15.92 3.76
N ALA A 153 -5.52 15.05 3.19
CA ALA A 153 -5.35 14.94 1.74
C ALA A 153 -6.59 14.36 1.01
N VAL A 154 -7.44 13.61 1.71
CA VAL A 154 -8.56 12.88 1.11
C VAL A 154 -9.91 13.19 1.77
N PHE A 155 -9.97 14.25 2.56
CA PHE A 155 -11.11 14.55 3.45
C PHE A 155 -12.47 14.58 2.73
N ASP A 156 -12.50 15.19 1.55
CA ASP A 156 -13.72 15.34 0.74
C ASP A 156 -14.05 14.09 -0.10
N ASP A 157 -13.10 13.16 -0.22
CA ASP A 157 -13.25 11.95 -1.03
C ASP A 157 -13.67 10.72 -0.19
N LEU A 158 -13.72 10.85 1.15
CA LEU A 158 -14.01 9.75 2.07
C LEU A 158 -15.50 9.53 2.27
N ASP A 159 -15.88 8.26 2.25
CA ASP A 159 -17.14 7.80 2.84
C ASP A 159 -17.00 7.74 4.37
N TRP A 160 -17.28 8.87 5.02
CA TRP A 160 -17.15 9.04 6.47
C TRP A 160 -18.09 8.13 7.28
N GLU A 161 -19.25 7.80 6.74
CA GLU A 161 -20.19 6.88 7.37
C GLU A 161 -19.54 5.49 7.46
N TRP A 162 -19.02 4.99 6.33
CA TRP A 162 -18.33 3.71 6.28
C TRP A 162 -17.08 3.69 7.18
N VAL A 163 -16.25 4.74 7.17
CA VAL A 163 -15.04 4.82 8.03
C VAL A 163 -15.43 4.76 9.49
N GLY A 164 -16.46 5.52 9.92
CA GLY A 164 -16.92 5.55 11.29
C GLY A 164 -17.48 4.19 11.75
N GLU A 165 -18.28 3.53 10.89
CA GLU A 165 -18.83 2.19 11.18
C GLU A 165 -17.70 1.15 11.33
N GLU A 166 -16.71 1.16 10.45
CA GLU A 166 -15.59 0.21 10.47
C GLU A 166 -14.68 0.43 11.68
N VAL A 167 -14.38 1.69 12.04
CA VAL A 167 -13.66 2.02 13.28
C VAL A 167 -14.43 1.51 14.51
N GLY A 168 -15.73 1.77 14.61
CA GLY A 168 -16.57 1.29 15.72
C GLY A 168 -16.62 -0.23 15.79
N ARG A 169 -16.72 -0.91 14.65
CA ARG A 169 -16.68 -2.38 14.58
C ARG A 169 -15.34 -2.92 15.13
N ARG A 170 -14.20 -2.37 14.70
CA ARG A 170 -12.87 -2.79 15.17
C ARG A 170 -12.65 -2.46 16.65
N SER A 171 -13.07 -1.28 17.09
CA SER A 171 -13.01 -0.88 18.49
C SER A 171 -13.78 -1.84 19.40
N SER A 172 -14.91 -2.36 18.92
CA SER A 172 -15.69 -3.37 19.64
C SER A 172 -14.99 -4.73 19.74
N LEU A 173 -14.16 -5.08 18.75
CA LEU A 173 -13.38 -6.33 18.76
C LEU A 173 -12.13 -6.22 19.64
N GLU A 174 -11.52 -5.04 19.70
CA GLU A 174 -10.28 -4.77 20.42
C GLU A 174 -10.39 -3.51 21.30
N PRO A 175 -11.24 -3.51 22.33
CA PRO A 175 -11.55 -2.31 23.13
C PRO A 175 -10.33 -1.73 23.86
N GLY A 176 -9.27 -2.52 24.05
CA GLY A 176 -8.04 -2.08 24.70
C GLY A 176 -7.14 -1.17 23.87
N LEU A 177 -7.37 -1.06 22.56
CA LEU A 177 -6.55 -0.23 21.67
C LEU A 177 -6.89 1.27 21.72
N GLY A 178 -8.06 1.65 22.24
CA GLY A 178 -8.52 3.05 22.26
C GLY A 178 -8.72 3.65 20.85
N LEU A 179 -9.11 2.82 19.88
CA LEU A 179 -9.21 3.17 18.47
C LEU A 179 -10.18 4.34 18.22
N ASP A 180 -11.32 4.37 18.91
CA ASP A 180 -12.32 5.46 18.80
C ASP A 180 -11.76 6.81 19.25
N ASP A 181 -10.95 6.83 20.31
CA ASP A 181 -10.31 8.06 20.81
C ASP A 181 -9.27 8.55 19.80
N VAL A 182 -8.41 7.65 19.31
CA VAL A 182 -7.40 8.00 18.30
C VAL A 182 -8.06 8.51 17.02
N TYR A 183 -9.10 7.84 16.53
CA TYR A 183 -9.87 8.27 15.37
C TYR A 183 -10.45 9.67 15.55
N SER A 184 -11.15 9.91 16.67
CA SER A 184 -11.74 11.20 16.98
C SER A 184 -10.71 12.34 17.02
N ARG A 185 -9.53 12.09 17.58
CA ARG A 185 -8.42 13.04 17.62
C ARG A 185 -7.84 13.33 16.24
N ILE A 186 -7.69 12.31 15.39
CA ILE A 186 -7.20 12.46 14.01
C ILE A 186 -8.19 13.32 13.21
N VAL A 187 -9.48 13.01 13.25
CA VAL A 187 -10.52 13.75 12.52
C VAL A 187 -10.58 15.20 12.99
N ALA A 188 -10.58 15.44 14.31
CA ALA A 188 -10.58 16.79 14.86
C ALA A 188 -9.35 17.60 14.44
N ARG A 189 -8.16 16.96 14.44
CA ARG A 189 -6.92 17.61 14.01
C ARG A 189 -6.92 17.94 12.53
N ALA A 190 -7.39 17.00 11.70
CA ALA A 190 -7.52 17.20 10.25
C ALA A 190 -8.48 18.35 9.94
N GLY A 191 -9.67 18.37 10.54
CA GLY A 191 -10.64 19.46 10.38
C GLY A 191 -10.04 20.82 10.75
N SER A 192 -9.33 20.92 11.89
CA SER A 192 -8.64 22.14 12.30
C SER A 192 -7.59 22.65 11.31
N LEU A 193 -6.97 21.74 10.54
CA LEU A 193 -5.97 22.10 9.52
C LEU A 193 -6.62 22.54 8.21
N LEU A 194 -7.80 22.04 7.89
CA LEU A 194 -8.58 22.42 6.70
C LEU A 194 -9.25 23.79 6.85
N ASP A 195 -9.58 24.17 8.10
CA ASP A 195 -10.21 25.47 8.43
C ASP A 195 -9.20 26.61 8.57
N ALA A 196 -7.89 26.35 8.55
CA ALA A 196 -6.79 27.33 8.79
C ALA A 196 -6.23 27.91 7.49
#